data_d8a5d865efb978385bfbf181805c329b
#
_entry.id   d8a5d865efb978385bfbf181805c329b
#
_cell.length_a   1.000
_cell.length_b   1.000
_cell.length_c   1.000
_cell.angle_alpha   90.00
_cell.angle_beta   90.00
_cell.angle_gamma   90.00
#
_symmetry.space_group_name_H-M   'P 1'
#
loop_
_entity.id
_entity.type
_entity.pdbx_description
1 polymer ?
#
loop_
_entity_poly.entity_id
_entity_poly.type
_entity_poly.pdbx_seq_one_letter_code
_entity_poly.pdbx_strand_id
1 'polypeptide(L)'
;MQILAGRYKGVSIQTSAKYDYRPTQSKVRKSLFDILGDLSNKIVIDLFAGSGILGFEALSRMAKNVIFVETNNNLVQLLYKNSLKFGEQSCTIKRMDVYKYINRKQSVDLILIDPPYGQKDLNLLIKLCLDMLNPGGTLVLESSIKDEMIEADNERIYGSTRLSFWRKQ
;
A
#
# COMPACT_ATOMS: atom_id res chain seq x y z
N MET A 1 -9.15 1.58 12.73
CA MET A 1 -9.49 0.51 11.75
C MET A 1 -9.03 -0.83 12.26
N GLN A 2 -9.49 -1.96 11.69
CA GLN A 2 -9.07 -3.30 12.11
C GLN A 2 -8.51 -4.10 10.95
N ILE A 3 -7.57 -5.01 11.23
CA ILE A 3 -7.05 -6.01 10.31
C ILE A 3 -8.17 -7.03 10.02
N LEU A 4 -8.38 -7.35 8.73
CA LEU A 4 -9.53 -8.15 8.28
C LEU A 4 -9.26 -9.64 8.28
N ALA A 5 -8.02 -10.07 8.02
CA ALA A 5 -7.69 -11.49 7.89
C ALA A 5 -6.24 -11.78 8.28
N GLY A 6 -5.87 -13.08 8.32
CA GLY A 6 -4.51 -13.53 8.58
C GLY A 6 -4.16 -13.61 10.08
N ARG A 7 -2.85 -13.67 10.34
CA ARG A 7 -2.27 -13.89 11.69
C ARG A 7 -2.72 -12.85 12.73
N TYR A 8 -2.94 -11.61 12.31
CA TYR A 8 -3.27 -10.48 13.18
C TYR A 8 -4.72 -10.02 12.99
N LYS A 9 -5.62 -10.90 12.52
CA LYS A 9 -7.05 -10.58 12.36
C LYS A 9 -7.65 -9.98 13.63
N GLY A 10 -8.38 -8.87 13.48
CA GLY A 10 -9.04 -8.16 14.58
C GLY A 10 -8.14 -7.16 15.32
N VAL A 11 -6.81 -7.16 15.08
CA VAL A 11 -5.92 -6.16 15.68
C VAL A 11 -6.31 -4.76 15.19
N SER A 12 -6.50 -3.85 16.15
CA SER A 12 -6.86 -2.46 15.88
C SER A 12 -5.65 -1.64 15.44
N ILE A 13 -5.76 -0.98 14.29
CA ILE A 13 -4.82 0.01 13.79
C ILE A 13 -5.28 1.39 14.21
N GLN A 14 -4.44 2.12 14.93
CA GLN A 14 -4.69 3.50 15.26
C GLN A 14 -4.70 4.36 14.00
N THR A 15 -5.65 5.25 13.89
CA THR A 15 -5.82 6.20 12.80
C THR A 15 -5.94 7.60 13.37
N SER A 16 -5.75 8.63 12.56
CA SER A 16 -5.93 10.00 12.99
C SER A 16 -7.05 10.66 12.16
N ALA A 17 -8.09 11.13 12.84
CA ALA A 17 -9.15 11.92 12.19
C ALA A 17 -8.68 13.33 11.78
N LYS A 18 -7.48 13.75 12.22
CA LYS A 18 -6.93 15.09 11.97
C LYS A 18 -6.34 15.24 10.55
N TYR A 19 -6.02 14.13 9.91
CA TYR A 19 -5.45 14.14 8.56
C TYR A 19 -6.50 13.71 7.56
N ASP A 20 -6.63 14.50 6.51
CA ASP A 20 -7.58 14.29 5.41
C ASP A 20 -7.09 13.16 4.49
N TYR A 21 -7.03 11.94 5.06
CA TYR A 21 -6.88 10.73 4.26
C TYR A 21 -8.15 9.91 4.40
N ARG A 22 -8.71 9.52 3.29
CA ARG A 22 -9.86 8.61 3.26
C ARG A 22 -9.37 7.21 3.56
N PRO A 23 -9.79 6.59 4.68
CA PRO A 23 -9.39 5.20 4.92
C PRO A 23 -9.97 4.32 3.82
N THR A 24 -9.14 3.49 3.20
CA THR A 24 -9.61 2.44 2.31
C THR A 24 -10.75 1.70 2.95
N GLN A 25 -11.91 1.70 2.33
CA GLN A 25 -13.10 1.06 2.90
C GLN A 25 -12.81 -0.44 3.11
N SER A 26 -13.29 -1.01 4.21
CA SER A 26 -13.03 -2.41 4.54
C SER A 26 -13.43 -3.38 3.42
N LYS A 27 -14.48 -3.06 2.66
CA LYS A 27 -14.91 -3.84 1.49
C LYS A 27 -13.89 -3.79 0.36
N VAL A 28 -13.34 -2.61 0.05
CA VAL A 28 -12.32 -2.40 -0.98
C VAL A 28 -11.05 -3.14 -0.59
N ARG A 29 -10.57 -2.95 0.65
CA ARG A 29 -9.39 -3.63 1.18
C ARG A 29 -9.55 -5.14 1.19
N LYS A 30 -10.72 -5.67 1.61
CA LYS A 30 -10.99 -7.11 1.53
C LYS A 30 -10.82 -7.61 0.11
N SER A 31 -11.47 -6.98 -0.86
CA SER A 31 -11.41 -7.38 -2.26
C SER A 31 -9.99 -7.28 -2.83
N LEU A 32 -9.24 -6.22 -2.53
CA LEU A 32 -7.85 -6.06 -2.91
C LEU A 32 -7.03 -7.30 -2.52
N PHE A 33 -7.08 -7.66 -1.24
CA PHE A 33 -6.28 -8.77 -0.74
C PHE A 33 -6.82 -10.14 -1.12
N ASP A 34 -8.11 -10.29 -1.42
CA ASP A 34 -8.67 -11.53 -1.96
C ASP A 34 -8.16 -11.76 -3.42
N ILE A 35 -7.94 -10.70 -4.20
CA ILE A 35 -7.34 -10.76 -5.54
C ILE A 35 -5.85 -11.07 -5.46
N LEU A 36 -5.12 -10.46 -4.53
CA LEU A 36 -3.68 -10.67 -4.36
C LEU A 36 -3.32 -12.09 -3.91
N GLY A 37 -4.21 -12.74 -3.16
CA GLY A 37 -4.01 -14.10 -2.66
C GLY A 37 -2.90 -14.22 -1.60
N ASP A 38 -2.05 -15.24 -1.76
CA ASP A 38 -0.97 -15.55 -0.83
C ASP A 38 0.19 -14.55 -0.96
N LEU A 39 0.58 -13.96 0.17
CA LEU A 39 1.70 -13.02 0.27
C LEU A 39 2.92 -13.62 0.99
N SER A 40 2.93 -14.93 1.25
CA SER A 40 4.04 -15.61 1.92
C SER A 40 5.36 -15.33 1.20
N ASN A 41 6.37 -14.96 1.98
CA ASN A 41 7.72 -14.61 1.51
C ASN A 41 7.83 -13.36 0.64
N LYS A 42 6.75 -12.62 0.39
CA LYS A 42 6.76 -11.40 -0.42
C LYS A 42 7.33 -10.21 0.35
N ILE A 43 8.13 -9.40 -0.35
CA ILE A 43 8.56 -8.07 0.10
C ILE A 43 7.55 -7.07 -0.47
N VAL A 44 6.92 -6.31 0.41
CA VAL A 44 5.85 -5.37 0.07
C VAL A 44 6.29 -3.94 0.36
N ILE A 45 5.94 -3.00 -0.51
CA ILE A 45 6.02 -1.55 -0.23
C ILE A 45 4.62 -0.99 -0.14
N ASP A 46 4.38 -0.18 0.89
CA ASP A 46 3.18 0.63 1.09
C ASP A 46 3.57 2.10 0.91
N LEU A 47 3.28 2.65 -0.28
CA LEU A 47 3.59 4.04 -0.63
C LEU A 47 2.43 4.95 -0.25
N PHE A 48 2.73 6.14 0.29
CA PHE A 48 1.76 7.02 0.93
C PHE A 48 1.04 6.33 2.09
N ALA A 49 1.80 5.63 2.92
CA ALA A 49 1.31 4.61 3.85
C ALA A 49 0.27 5.12 4.88
N GLY A 50 0.25 6.40 5.21
CA GLY A 50 -0.71 6.96 6.14
C GLY A 50 -0.72 6.25 7.50
N SER A 51 -1.83 5.58 7.84
CA SER A 51 -1.93 4.75 9.05
C SER A 51 -1.25 3.39 8.93
N GLY A 52 -0.85 2.98 7.72
CA GLY A 52 -0.25 1.69 7.40
C GLY A 52 -1.25 0.55 7.26
N ILE A 53 -2.54 0.83 7.12
CA ILE A 53 -3.56 -0.22 7.14
C ILE A 53 -3.39 -1.25 6.02
N LEU A 54 -2.93 -0.84 4.83
CA LEU A 54 -2.65 -1.76 3.72
C LEU A 54 -1.42 -2.62 4.01
N GLY A 55 -0.31 -2.00 4.40
CA GLY A 55 0.91 -2.73 4.73
C GLY A 55 0.73 -3.68 5.93
N PHE A 56 0.03 -3.27 6.99
CA PHE A 56 -0.25 -4.15 8.13
C PHE A 56 -1.21 -5.29 7.77
N GLU A 57 -2.17 -5.08 6.87
CA GLU A 57 -2.99 -6.18 6.33
C GLU A 57 -2.11 -7.17 5.54
N ALA A 58 -1.14 -6.69 4.74
CA ALA A 58 -0.18 -7.54 4.03
C ALA A 58 0.67 -8.37 5.01
N LEU A 59 1.19 -7.77 6.09
CA LEU A 59 1.89 -8.50 7.16
C LEU A 59 1.03 -9.57 7.80
N SER A 60 -0.23 -9.25 8.08
CA SER A 60 -1.18 -10.22 8.63
C SER A 60 -1.41 -11.41 7.70
N ARG A 61 -1.26 -11.20 6.39
CA ARG A 61 -1.37 -12.24 5.35
C ARG A 61 -0.02 -12.82 4.96
N MET A 62 0.92 -12.83 5.90
CA MET A 62 2.20 -13.53 5.84
C MET A 62 3.26 -12.89 4.94
N ALA A 63 3.12 -11.63 4.53
CA ALA A 63 4.22 -10.92 3.88
C ALA A 63 5.49 -10.99 4.76
N LYS A 64 6.63 -11.25 4.12
CA LYS A 64 7.93 -11.41 4.80
C LYS A 64 8.40 -10.10 5.44
N ASN A 65 8.25 -9.02 4.71
CA ASN A 65 8.61 -7.68 5.16
C ASN A 65 7.72 -6.64 4.47
N VAL A 66 7.37 -5.58 5.19
CA VAL A 66 6.67 -4.43 4.63
C VAL A 66 7.46 -3.16 4.89
N ILE A 67 7.67 -2.39 3.82
CA ILE A 67 8.33 -1.11 3.84
C ILE A 67 7.26 -0.03 3.70
N PHE A 68 7.05 0.74 4.73
CA PHE A 68 6.12 1.87 4.75
C PHE A 68 6.86 3.15 4.38
N VAL A 69 6.38 3.86 3.36
CA VAL A 69 6.94 5.14 2.93
C VAL A 69 5.91 6.25 3.16
N GLU A 70 6.26 7.19 4.03
CA GLU A 70 5.38 8.28 4.45
C GLU A 70 6.20 9.54 4.72
N THR A 71 5.72 10.71 4.31
CA THR A 71 6.42 11.99 4.50
C THR A 71 5.98 12.73 5.75
N ASN A 72 4.72 12.60 6.15
CA ASN A 72 4.15 13.31 7.30
C ASN A 72 4.67 12.75 8.62
N ASN A 73 5.36 13.57 9.41
CA ASN A 73 5.98 13.16 10.67
C ASN A 73 4.99 12.54 11.66
N ASN A 74 3.77 13.07 11.77
CA ASN A 74 2.78 12.55 12.71
C ASN A 74 2.23 11.19 12.29
N LEU A 75 2.07 10.96 10.98
CA LEU A 75 1.69 9.66 10.44
C LEU A 75 2.82 8.63 10.60
N VAL A 76 4.07 9.07 10.43
CA VAL A 76 5.24 8.22 10.72
C VAL A 76 5.28 7.78 12.19
N GLN A 77 5.01 8.70 13.14
CA GLN A 77 4.91 8.33 14.56
C GLN A 77 3.74 7.35 14.81
N LEU A 78 2.64 7.50 14.09
CA LEU A 78 1.51 6.58 14.15
C LEU A 78 1.88 5.20 13.59
N LEU A 79 2.62 5.14 12.48
CA LEU A 79 3.16 3.90 11.93
C LEU A 79 4.05 3.17 12.93
N TYR A 80 4.96 3.87 13.61
CA TYR A 80 5.78 3.25 14.66
C TYR A 80 4.93 2.69 15.81
N LYS A 81 3.92 3.41 16.29
CA LYS A 81 3.02 2.91 17.34
C LYS A 81 2.23 1.67 16.87
N ASN A 82 1.79 1.66 15.63
CA ASN A 82 1.08 0.52 15.08
C ASN A 82 2.01 -0.69 14.87
N SER A 83 3.26 -0.48 14.41
CA SER A 83 4.20 -1.55 14.10
C SER A 83 4.56 -2.41 15.31
N LEU A 84 4.56 -1.85 16.53
CA LEU A 84 4.79 -2.59 17.76
C LEU A 84 3.86 -3.80 17.96
N LYS A 85 2.70 -3.80 17.29
CA LYS A 85 1.71 -4.89 17.35
C LYS A 85 2.01 -6.05 16.41
N PHE A 86 2.97 -5.87 15.46
CA PHE A 86 3.24 -6.81 14.37
C PHE A 86 4.64 -7.43 14.41
N GLY A 87 5.47 -7.04 15.35
CA GLY A 87 6.88 -7.42 15.40
C GLY A 87 7.75 -6.49 14.54
N GLU A 88 8.71 -5.84 15.20
CA GLU A 88 9.53 -4.77 14.59
C GLU A 88 10.37 -5.25 13.41
N GLN A 89 10.80 -6.51 13.41
CA GLN A 89 11.68 -7.06 12.36
C GLN A 89 11.01 -7.18 10.98
N SER A 90 9.67 -7.20 10.93
CA SER A 90 8.91 -7.32 9.68
C SER A 90 8.44 -5.96 9.13
N CYS A 91 8.74 -4.87 9.82
CA CYS A 91 8.32 -3.51 9.48
C CYS A 91 9.53 -2.61 9.26
N THR A 92 9.61 -2.00 8.09
CA THR A 92 10.61 -0.95 7.82
C THR A 92 9.87 0.36 7.54
N ILE A 93 10.07 1.39 8.35
CA ILE A 93 9.40 2.68 8.18
C ILE A 93 10.41 3.70 7.64
N LYS A 94 10.09 4.31 6.50
CA LYS A 94 10.88 5.33 5.83
C LYS A 94 10.14 6.66 5.81
N ARG A 95 10.59 7.62 6.63
CA ARG A 95 10.12 8.99 6.54
C ARG A 95 10.78 9.68 5.35
N MET A 96 10.10 9.65 4.20
CA MET A 96 10.65 10.14 2.94
C MET A 96 9.55 10.46 1.93
N ASP A 97 9.84 11.39 1.04
CA ASP A 97 9.05 11.60 -0.17
C ASP A 97 9.08 10.35 -1.06
N VAL A 98 7.92 9.99 -1.62
CA VAL A 98 7.73 8.76 -2.41
C VAL A 98 8.63 8.75 -3.64
N TYR A 99 8.73 9.85 -4.38
CA TYR A 99 9.57 9.91 -5.58
C TYR A 99 11.07 9.79 -5.26
N LYS A 100 11.51 10.38 -4.13
CA LYS A 100 12.89 10.20 -3.63
C LYS A 100 13.16 8.76 -3.20
N TYR A 101 12.13 8.07 -2.68
CA TYR A 101 12.26 6.67 -2.28
C TYR A 101 12.39 5.74 -3.50
N ILE A 102 11.52 5.89 -4.49
CA ILE A 102 11.48 5.06 -5.70
C ILE A 102 12.83 5.06 -6.43
N ASN A 103 13.51 6.21 -6.48
CA ASN A 103 14.82 6.35 -7.14
C ASN A 103 15.94 5.51 -6.51
N ARG A 104 15.72 4.80 -5.39
CA ARG A 104 16.73 3.96 -4.70
C ARG A 104 16.93 2.58 -5.29
N LYS A 105 16.22 2.22 -6.37
CA LYS A 105 16.39 0.96 -7.12
C LYS A 105 16.33 -0.32 -6.25
N GLN A 106 15.34 -0.42 -5.39
CA GLN A 106 15.07 -1.64 -4.62
C GLN A 106 14.04 -2.49 -5.36
N SER A 107 14.35 -3.76 -5.59
CA SER A 107 13.39 -4.70 -6.20
C SER A 107 12.47 -5.33 -5.14
N VAL A 108 11.17 -5.42 -5.44
CA VAL A 108 10.13 -5.92 -4.53
C VAL A 108 9.06 -6.71 -5.27
N ASP A 109 8.20 -7.41 -4.52
CA ASP A 109 7.21 -8.32 -5.11
C ASP A 109 5.82 -7.69 -5.21
N LEU A 110 5.52 -6.71 -4.35
CA LEU A 110 4.24 -6.01 -4.32
C LEU A 110 4.44 -4.55 -3.94
N ILE A 111 3.81 -3.66 -4.69
CA ILE A 111 3.72 -2.24 -4.36
C ILE A 111 2.25 -1.88 -4.21
N LEU A 112 1.88 -1.32 -3.07
CA LEU A 112 0.57 -0.79 -2.75
C LEU A 112 0.64 0.74 -2.78
N ILE A 113 -0.28 1.39 -3.47
CA ILE A 113 -0.32 2.85 -3.60
C ILE A 113 -1.74 3.33 -3.33
N ASP A 114 -1.89 4.17 -2.30
CA ASP A 114 -3.13 4.90 -1.99
C ASP A 114 -2.78 6.40 -1.84
N PRO A 115 -2.57 7.11 -2.94
CA PRO A 115 -2.10 8.48 -2.91
C PRO A 115 -3.21 9.45 -2.49
N PRO A 116 -2.87 10.63 -1.95
CA PRO A 116 -3.85 11.67 -1.69
C PRO A 116 -4.54 12.10 -3.00
N TYR A 117 -5.81 12.50 -2.90
CA TYR A 117 -6.58 12.99 -4.06
C TYR A 117 -5.86 14.12 -4.78
N GLY A 118 -5.97 14.12 -6.11
CA GLY A 118 -5.31 15.11 -6.96
C GLY A 118 -3.81 14.92 -7.08
N GLN A 119 -3.32 13.72 -6.78
CA GLN A 119 -1.91 13.37 -7.04
C GLN A 119 -1.61 13.61 -8.52
N LYS A 120 -0.65 14.50 -8.76
CA LYS A 120 -0.18 14.81 -10.11
C LYS A 120 0.66 13.65 -10.65
N ASP A 121 0.54 13.43 -11.95
CA ASP A 121 1.44 12.53 -12.68
C ASP A 121 1.40 11.06 -12.26
N LEU A 122 0.17 10.52 -12.12
CA LEU A 122 -0.02 9.09 -11.81
C LEU A 122 0.67 8.17 -12.82
N ASN A 123 0.72 8.55 -14.08
CA ASN A 123 1.39 7.76 -15.12
C ASN A 123 2.90 7.64 -14.89
N LEU A 124 3.56 8.73 -14.48
CA LEU A 124 4.97 8.67 -14.10
C LEU A 124 5.17 7.81 -12.86
N LEU A 125 4.32 7.97 -11.83
CA LEU A 125 4.38 7.17 -10.61
C LEU A 125 4.25 5.67 -10.91
N ILE A 126 3.27 5.28 -11.73
CA ILE A 126 3.04 3.90 -12.15
C ILE A 126 4.28 3.34 -12.86
N LYS A 127 4.82 4.05 -13.87
CA LYS A 127 6.01 3.61 -14.61
C LYS A 127 7.20 3.39 -13.69
N LEU A 128 7.50 4.34 -12.81
CA LEU A 128 8.62 4.23 -11.86
C LEU A 128 8.43 3.05 -10.89
N CYS A 129 7.21 2.80 -10.44
CA CYS A 129 6.91 1.66 -9.56
C CYS A 129 7.02 0.33 -10.29
N LEU A 130 6.59 0.25 -11.56
CA LEU A 130 6.76 -0.96 -12.38
C LEU A 130 8.24 -1.33 -12.56
N ASP A 131 9.13 -0.34 -12.66
CA ASP A 131 10.58 -0.58 -12.75
C ASP A 131 11.17 -1.21 -11.47
N MET A 132 10.55 -0.96 -10.31
CA MET A 132 10.96 -1.52 -9.02
C MET A 132 10.48 -2.96 -8.78
N LEU A 133 9.53 -3.46 -9.56
CA LEU A 133 8.99 -4.80 -9.34
C LEU A 133 9.96 -5.89 -9.82
N ASN A 134 10.03 -6.97 -9.07
CA ASN A 134 10.58 -8.24 -9.53
C ASN A 134 9.74 -8.80 -10.70
N PRO A 135 10.28 -9.62 -11.61
CA PRO A 135 9.48 -10.37 -12.56
C PRO A 135 8.34 -11.13 -11.85
N GLY A 136 7.12 -11.01 -12.36
CA GLY A 136 5.90 -11.55 -11.74
C GLY A 136 5.38 -10.76 -10.53
N GLY A 137 6.04 -9.66 -10.14
CA GLY A 137 5.57 -8.75 -9.10
C GLY A 137 4.33 -7.95 -9.52
N THR A 138 3.62 -7.41 -8.55
CA THR A 138 2.34 -6.71 -8.77
C THR A 138 2.39 -5.29 -8.22
N LEU A 139 1.87 -4.34 -8.98
CA LEU A 139 1.54 -3.00 -8.54
C LEU A 139 0.03 -2.88 -8.37
N VAL A 140 -0.40 -2.30 -7.25
CA VAL A 140 -1.81 -1.96 -7.00
C VAL A 140 -1.93 -0.48 -6.70
N LEU A 141 -2.83 0.19 -7.39
CA LEU A 141 -3.17 1.59 -7.16
C LEU A 141 -4.66 1.73 -6.82
N GLU A 142 -4.95 2.37 -5.67
CA GLU A 142 -6.27 2.89 -5.36
C GLU A 142 -6.37 4.33 -5.91
N SER A 143 -7.39 4.62 -6.70
CA SER A 143 -7.60 5.93 -7.33
C SER A 143 -9.07 6.28 -7.46
N SER A 144 -9.37 7.52 -7.85
CA SER A 144 -10.71 7.89 -8.29
C SER A 144 -10.99 7.30 -9.67
N ILE A 145 -12.27 6.95 -9.94
CA ILE A 145 -12.71 6.59 -11.30
C ILE A 145 -12.52 7.72 -12.32
N LYS A 146 -12.33 8.95 -11.85
CA LYS A 146 -12.12 10.15 -12.67
C LYS A 146 -10.65 10.37 -13.05
N ASP A 147 -9.72 9.67 -12.39
CA ASP A 147 -8.30 9.83 -12.66
C ASP A 147 -7.96 9.13 -13.98
N GLU A 148 -7.28 9.86 -14.87
CA GLU A 148 -6.76 9.31 -16.12
C GLU A 148 -5.38 8.70 -15.88
N MET A 149 -5.20 7.46 -16.34
CA MET A 149 -3.94 6.74 -16.18
C MET A 149 -3.75 5.70 -17.28
N ILE A 150 -2.52 5.18 -17.41
CA ILE A 150 -2.21 4.08 -18.33
C ILE A 150 -3.08 2.86 -18.02
N GLU A 151 -3.43 2.11 -19.04
CA GLU A 151 -4.26 0.91 -18.94
C GLU A 151 -3.66 -0.10 -17.98
N ALA A 152 -4.50 -0.66 -17.13
CA ALA A 152 -4.14 -1.69 -16.16
C ALA A 152 -4.47 -3.09 -16.71
N ASP A 153 -3.73 -4.10 -16.26
CA ASP A 153 -4.01 -5.50 -16.63
C ASP A 153 -5.34 -5.99 -16.06
N ASN A 154 -5.76 -5.41 -14.92
CA ASN A 154 -7.04 -5.72 -14.27
C ASN A 154 -7.53 -4.52 -13.45
N GLU A 155 -8.84 -4.34 -13.39
CA GLU A 155 -9.47 -3.27 -12.60
C GLU A 155 -10.71 -3.76 -11.85
N ARG A 156 -11.00 -3.10 -10.72
CA ARG A 156 -12.24 -3.27 -9.96
C ARG A 156 -12.74 -1.91 -9.49
N ILE A 157 -14.03 -1.67 -9.66
CA ILE A 157 -14.68 -0.39 -9.31
C ILE A 157 -15.61 -0.60 -8.11
N TYR A 158 -15.49 0.29 -7.13
CA TYR A 158 -16.29 0.34 -5.91
C TYR A 158 -16.80 1.77 -5.68
N GLY A 159 -18.00 2.07 -6.18
CA GLY A 159 -18.52 3.43 -6.15
C GLY A 159 -17.63 4.39 -6.94
N SER A 160 -17.03 5.37 -6.26
CA SER A 160 -16.09 6.32 -6.86
C SER A 160 -14.62 5.90 -6.78
N THR A 161 -14.34 4.73 -6.22
CA THR A 161 -12.98 4.20 -6.05
C THR A 161 -12.70 3.14 -7.10
N ARG A 162 -11.52 3.20 -7.69
CA ARG A 162 -10.99 2.19 -8.61
C ARG A 162 -9.74 1.56 -8.00
N LEU A 163 -9.66 0.23 -8.03
CA LEU A 163 -8.44 -0.55 -7.81
C LEU A 163 -7.91 -1.00 -9.15
N SER A 164 -6.69 -0.62 -9.48
CA SER A 164 -6.01 -0.99 -10.72
C SER A 164 -4.78 -1.83 -10.41
N PHE A 165 -4.56 -2.87 -11.21
CA PHE A 165 -3.51 -3.86 -11.01
C PHE A 165 -2.66 -3.96 -12.27
N TRP A 166 -1.33 -3.93 -12.11
CA TRP A 166 -0.34 -4.19 -13.16
C TRP A 166 0.59 -5.30 -12.70
N ARG A 167 0.95 -6.20 -13.60
CA ARG A 167 1.89 -7.28 -13.33
C ARG A 167 3.15 -7.11 -14.16
N LYS A 168 4.30 -7.14 -13.50
CA LYS A 168 5.60 -7.14 -14.19
C LYS A 168 5.77 -8.45 -14.97
N GLN A 169 6.02 -8.35 -16.26
CA GLN A 169 6.37 -9.49 -17.13
C GLN A 169 7.75 -10.04 -16.78
#